data_e936920d6e76e6e8257653ab99d9c623
#
_entry.id   e936920d6e76e6e8257653ab99d9c623
#
_cell.length_a   1.000
_cell.length_b   1.000
_cell.length_c   1.000
_cell.angle_alpha   90.00
_cell.angle_beta   90.00
_cell.angle_gamma   90.00
#
_symmetry.space_group_name_H-M   'P 1'
#
loop_
_entity.id
_entity.type
_entity.pdbx_description
1 polymer ?
#
loop_
_entity_poly.entity_id
_entity_poly.type
_entity_poly.pdbx_seq_one_letter_code
_entity_poly.pdbx_strand_id
1 'polypeptide(L)'
;MAVWKKMRSLFSRKASVSDGFFLSIAGGNALPTKDTLAAIDELSRVVKNNSDSVEIYHALGNLYRSQGELERAIQIRQNLIIRPGLDPNFKARAYFELGKDYKRAGFMDRSLDAFAKAREMCGDDPEILRELGDIAARVGDFLLASQYYAALKYPLAQAHYLVLYAHAFFSGKREEKEEDGAKWLSKALKVYPGSVEGWLERITQAYEQENWNSFEKYLKKGFENIDENLRFVLLEGLIQFAQKQSLKDTGPYVHPEACARAIPCIEAFPQDLLLYYYGSLLLVQANETEQAQIWLEKALMLDPDFWPIRLEVLRLSMPEQSLSPVFKVQLEFFLTRAQRVKRFVCSHCGLKREQLFYVCPRCQTWHSIRFRKSLND
;
A
#
# COMPACT_ATOMS: atom_id res chain seq x y z
N MET A 1 -34.05 -1.60 33.75
CA MET A 1 -34.67 -0.58 32.85
C MET A 1 -33.74 0.57 32.41
N ALA A 2 -32.77 0.98 33.24
CA ALA A 2 -31.84 2.07 32.85
C ALA A 2 -30.84 1.68 31.71
N VAL A 3 -30.38 0.45 31.65
CA VAL A 3 -29.46 -0.07 30.62
C VAL A 3 -30.14 -0.11 29.24
N TRP A 4 -31.41 -0.45 29.19
CA TRP A 4 -32.20 -0.47 27.96
C TRP A 4 -32.44 0.92 27.35
N LYS A 5 -32.61 1.96 28.18
CA LYS A 5 -32.71 3.33 27.69
C LYS A 5 -31.40 3.84 27.10
N LYS A 6 -30.26 3.48 27.68
CA LYS A 6 -28.92 3.82 27.19
C LYS A 6 -28.55 3.06 25.90
N MET A 7 -28.95 1.79 25.77
CA MET A 7 -28.81 1.04 24.53
C MET A 7 -29.70 1.55 23.40
N ARG A 8 -30.96 1.92 23.70
CA ARG A 8 -31.87 2.50 22.69
C ARG A 8 -31.36 3.84 22.13
N SER A 9 -30.63 4.64 22.90
CA SER A 9 -29.99 5.88 22.44
C SER A 9 -28.78 5.65 21.54
N LEU A 10 -28.13 4.49 21.64
CA LEU A 10 -27.02 4.07 20.75
C LEU A 10 -27.54 3.53 19.40
N PHE A 11 -28.75 2.97 19.38
CA PHE A 11 -29.34 2.38 18.17
C PHE A 11 -30.43 3.27 17.50
N SER A 12 -30.87 4.37 18.13
CA SER A 12 -31.95 5.24 17.62
C SER A 12 -31.51 6.43 16.79
N ARG A 13 -30.21 6.59 16.50
CA ARG A 13 -29.77 7.49 15.43
C ARG A 13 -30.04 6.81 14.10
N LYS A 14 -31.12 7.23 13.42
CA LYS A 14 -31.30 7.03 11.99
C LYS A 14 -30.05 7.58 11.31
N ALA A 15 -29.13 6.70 10.96
CA ALA A 15 -28.03 7.02 10.09
C ALA A 15 -28.62 7.21 8.70
N SER A 16 -28.59 8.41 8.18
CA SER A 16 -28.66 8.67 6.76
C SER A 16 -27.50 7.90 6.11
N VAL A 17 -27.77 7.28 4.97
CA VAL A 17 -26.85 6.47 4.17
C VAL A 17 -25.72 7.36 3.63
N SER A 18 -24.75 7.76 4.44
CA SER A 18 -23.54 8.47 3.98
C SER A 18 -22.42 8.65 5.01
N ASP A 19 -22.45 8.00 6.17
CA ASP A 19 -21.29 8.08 7.07
C ASP A 19 -20.91 6.70 7.62
N GLY A 20 -19.91 6.10 6.97
CA GLY A 20 -19.20 4.92 7.45
C GLY A 20 -18.42 5.24 8.72
N PHE A 21 -19.06 5.14 9.87
CA PHE A 21 -18.39 5.21 11.16
C PHE A 21 -17.81 3.84 11.49
N PHE A 22 -16.70 3.46 10.84
CA PHE A 22 -15.85 2.38 11.30
C PHE A 22 -14.93 2.91 12.40
N LEU A 23 -15.24 2.62 13.65
CA LEU A 23 -14.26 2.64 14.71
C LEU A 23 -13.15 1.62 14.37
N SER A 24 -12.09 2.11 13.76
CA SER A 24 -10.82 1.44 13.63
C SER A 24 -10.21 1.31 15.03
N ILE A 25 -10.52 0.23 15.72
CA ILE A 25 -9.75 -0.16 16.90
C ILE A 25 -8.47 -0.79 16.35
N ALA A 26 -7.40 0.02 16.34
CA ALA A 26 -6.04 -0.43 16.08
C ALA A 26 -5.74 -1.65 16.96
N GLY A 27 -5.22 -2.72 16.31
CA GLY A 27 -4.85 -3.96 16.96
C GLY A 27 -3.82 -3.75 18.07
N GLY A 28 -4.28 -3.83 19.28
CA GLY A 28 -3.52 -4.10 20.48
C GLY A 28 -4.33 -5.12 21.27
N ASN A 29 -3.68 -6.11 21.84
CA ASN A 29 -4.26 -7.05 22.80
C ASN A 29 -4.64 -6.32 24.09
N ALA A 30 -5.62 -5.41 24.00
CA ALA A 30 -6.22 -4.80 25.16
C ALA A 30 -7.08 -5.87 25.82
N LEU A 31 -6.81 -6.16 27.08
CA LEU A 31 -7.68 -7.00 27.90
C LEU A 31 -9.13 -6.49 27.81
N PRO A 32 -10.13 -7.38 27.72
CA PRO A 32 -11.53 -6.99 27.64
C PRO A 32 -11.87 -6.08 28.81
N THR A 33 -12.53 -4.96 28.52
CA THR A 33 -13.05 -4.11 29.60
C THR A 33 -14.14 -4.85 30.36
N LYS A 34 -14.32 -4.56 31.65
CA LYS A 34 -15.42 -5.16 32.46
C LYS A 34 -16.79 -4.97 31.79
N ASP A 35 -16.98 -3.84 31.11
CA ASP A 35 -18.22 -3.53 30.39
C ASP A 35 -18.43 -4.46 29.18
N THR A 36 -17.36 -4.86 28.50
CA THR A 36 -17.44 -5.77 27.34
C THR A 36 -17.77 -7.19 27.78
N LEU A 37 -17.18 -7.67 28.86
CA LEU A 37 -17.50 -8.98 29.43
C LEU A 37 -18.95 -9.03 29.94
N ALA A 38 -19.40 -7.99 30.65
CA ALA A 38 -20.79 -7.90 31.11
C ALA A 38 -21.78 -7.87 29.92
N ALA A 39 -21.44 -7.20 28.80
CA ALA A 39 -22.26 -7.19 27.60
C ALA A 39 -22.33 -8.58 26.94
N ILE A 40 -21.22 -9.33 26.90
CA ILE A 40 -21.19 -10.71 26.39
C ILE A 40 -22.07 -11.63 27.26
N ASP A 41 -21.96 -11.54 28.59
CA ASP A 41 -22.75 -12.34 29.50
C ASP A 41 -24.25 -12.07 29.40
N GLU A 42 -24.64 -10.78 29.29
CA GLU A 42 -26.03 -10.41 29.14
C GLU A 42 -26.61 -10.87 27.80
N LEU A 43 -25.88 -10.61 26.67
CA LEU A 43 -26.31 -11.09 25.35
C LEU A 43 -26.37 -12.60 25.28
N SER A 44 -25.41 -13.31 25.90
CA SER A 44 -25.41 -14.78 25.98
C SER A 44 -26.62 -15.32 26.74
N ARG A 45 -27.05 -14.63 27.81
CA ARG A 45 -28.24 -14.96 28.57
C ARG A 45 -29.52 -14.74 27.78
N VAL A 46 -29.58 -13.62 27.06
CA VAL A 46 -30.73 -13.30 26.19
C VAL A 46 -30.84 -14.29 25.02
N VAL A 47 -29.73 -14.73 24.44
CA VAL A 47 -29.70 -15.76 23.38
C VAL A 47 -30.22 -17.09 23.90
N LYS A 48 -29.89 -17.49 25.14
CA LYS A 48 -30.40 -18.72 25.73
C LYS A 48 -31.91 -18.67 25.95
N ASN A 49 -32.44 -17.51 26.27
CA ASN A 49 -33.86 -17.33 26.60
C ASN A 49 -34.73 -16.98 25.38
N ASN A 50 -34.15 -16.44 24.31
CA ASN A 50 -34.85 -15.98 23.14
C ASN A 50 -34.04 -16.34 21.87
N SER A 51 -34.21 -17.58 21.42
CA SER A 51 -33.44 -18.15 20.31
C SER A 51 -33.66 -17.44 18.94
N ASP A 52 -34.77 -16.70 18.80
CA ASP A 52 -35.20 -16.16 17.50
C ASP A 52 -34.60 -14.79 17.13
N SER A 53 -33.88 -14.16 18.05
CA SER A 53 -33.33 -12.84 17.83
C SER A 53 -31.98 -12.88 17.08
N VAL A 54 -32.04 -12.89 15.75
CA VAL A 54 -30.90 -12.97 14.83
C VAL A 54 -29.87 -11.86 15.06
N GLU A 55 -30.35 -10.63 15.33
CA GLU A 55 -29.50 -9.48 15.59
C GLU A 55 -28.62 -9.64 16.82
N ILE A 56 -29.13 -10.33 17.85
CA ILE A 56 -28.36 -10.58 19.06
C ILE A 56 -27.21 -11.55 18.78
N TYR A 57 -27.41 -12.56 17.94
CA TYR A 57 -26.33 -13.46 17.50
C TYR A 57 -25.27 -12.71 16.69
N HIS A 58 -25.68 -11.77 15.83
CA HIS A 58 -24.75 -10.92 15.12
C HIS A 58 -23.93 -10.05 16.06
N ALA A 59 -24.57 -9.38 17.01
CA ALA A 59 -23.91 -8.54 18.00
C ALA A 59 -22.92 -9.33 18.87
N LEU A 60 -23.35 -10.50 19.35
CA LEU A 60 -22.51 -11.39 20.18
C LEU A 60 -21.29 -11.90 19.39
N GLY A 61 -21.47 -12.33 18.13
CA GLY A 61 -20.36 -12.72 17.27
C GLY A 61 -19.36 -11.59 17.04
N ASN A 62 -19.84 -10.35 16.84
CA ASN A 62 -18.97 -9.18 16.70
C ASN A 62 -18.18 -8.89 17.99
N LEU A 63 -18.80 -9.04 19.15
CA LEU A 63 -18.13 -8.88 20.44
C LEU A 63 -17.04 -9.94 20.63
N TYR A 64 -17.33 -11.22 20.39
CA TYR A 64 -16.30 -12.27 20.46
C TYR A 64 -15.13 -12.00 19.49
N ARG A 65 -15.41 -11.58 18.25
CA ARG A 65 -14.34 -11.20 17.31
C ARG A 65 -13.51 -10.03 17.82
N SER A 66 -14.13 -9.02 18.44
CA SER A 66 -13.41 -7.86 18.99
C SER A 66 -12.49 -8.24 20.15
N GLN A 67 -12.86 -9.26 20.92
CA GLN A 67 -12.07 -9.82 22.00
C GLN A 67 -11.00 -10.82 21.55
N GLY A 68 -10.98 -11.17 20.26
CA GLY A 68 -10.07 -12.19 19.74
C GLY A 68 -10.54 -13.63 19.96
N GLU A 69 -11.72 -13.85 20.52
CA GLU A 69 -12.33 -15.17 20.71
C GLU A 69 -12.96 -15.68 19.39
N LEU A 70 -12.10 -15.89 18.39
CA LEU A 70 -12.51 -16.16 17.01
C LEU A 70 -13.26 -17.49 16.88
N GLU A 71 -12.90 -18.51 17.65
CA GLU A 71 -13.58 -19.81 17.64
C GLU A 71 -15.05 -19.67 18.01
N ARG A 72 -15.34 -18.92 19.09
CA ARG A 72 -16.72 -18.66 19.52
C ARG A 72 -17.49 -17.81 18.51
N ALA A 73 -16.85 -16.81 17.91
CA ALA A 73 -17.45 -16.02 16.86
C ALA A 73 -17.86 -16.89 15.66
N ILE A 74 -16.94 -17.74 15.19
CA ILE A 74 -17.17 -18.70 14.08
C ILE A 74 -18.33 -19.64 14.43
N GLN A 75 -18.30 -20.25 15.61
CA GLN A 75 -19.34 -21.19 16.06
C GLN A 75 -20.74 -20.56 16.09
N ILE A 76 -20.85 -19.34 16.60
CA ILE A 76 -22.13 -18.61 16.64
C ILE A 76 -22.64 -18.34 15.22
N ARG A 77 -21.77 -17.91 14.29
CA ARG A 77 -22.15 -17.67 12.89
C ARG A 77 -22.59 -18.96 12.18
N GLN A 78 -21.86 -20.06 12.39
CA GLN A 78 -22.22 -21.35 11.82
C GLN A 78 -23.58 -21.84 12.34
N ASN A 79 -23.81 -21.73 13.65
CA ASN A 79 -25.09 -22.08 14.27
C ASN A 79 -26.24 -21.21 13.73
N LEU A 80 -25.99 -19.94 13.44
CA LEU A 80 -26.98 -19.05 12.84
C LEU A 80 -27.33 -19.48 11.41
N ILE A 81 -26.32 -19.79 10.58
CA ILE A 81 -26.46 -20.15 9.16
C ILE A 81 -27.29 -21.43 8.95
N ILE A 82 -27.18 -22.43 9.85
CA ILE A 82 -27.88 -23.71 9.74
C ILE A 82 -29.33 -23.66 10.23
N ARG A 83 -29.80 -22.53 10.78
CA ARG A 83 -31.18 -22.42 11.28
C ARG A 83 -32.18 -22.55 10.15
N PRO A 84 -33.21 -23.40 10.34
CA PRO A 84 -34.31 -23.49 9.40
C PRO A 84 -35.13 -22.19 9.39
N GLY A 85 -35.53 -21.74 8.20
CA GLY A 85 -36.38 -20.54 8.07
C GLY A 85 -35.67 -19.20 8.26
N LEU A 86 -34.34 -19.18 8.35
CA LEU A 86 -33.60 -17.91 8.40
C LEU A 86 -33.79 -17.12 7.10
N ASP A 87 -34.15 -15.85 7.22
CA ASP A 87 -34.29 -14.94 6.09
C ASP A 87 -32.97 -14.91 5.25
N PRO A 88 -33.03 -14.96 3.92
CA PRO A 88 -31.86 -14.97 3.04
C PRO A 88 -30.90 -13.81 3.29
N ASN A 89 -31.40 -12.62 3.61
CA ASN A 89 -30.55 -11.44 3.88
C ASN A 89 -29.75 -11.62 5.19
N PHE A 90 -30.36 -12.15 6.23
CA PHE A 90 -29.66 -12.46 7.48
C PHE A 90 -28.67 -13.61 7.29
N LYS A 91 -29.00 -14.58 6.46
CA LYS A 91 -28.10 -15.69 6.13
C LYS A 91 -26.86 -15.18 5.34
N ALA A 92 -27.08 -14.33 4.36
CA ALA A 92 -26.00 -13.69 3.60
C ALA A 92 -25.07 -12.86 4.51
N ARG A 93 -25.66 -12.06 5.40
CA ARG A 93 -24.92 -11.29 6.40
C ARG A 93 -24.12 -12.20 7.35
N ALA A 94 -24.70 -13.32 7.77
CA ALA A 94 -24.00 -14.30 8.61
C ALA A 94 -22.80 -14.92 7.86
N TYR A 95 -22.92 -15.27 6.59
CA TYR A 95 -21.80 -15.71 5.75
C TYR A 95 -20.72 -14.63 5.60
N PHE A 96 -21.12 -13.40 5.36
CA PHE A 96 -20.19 -12.27 5.24
C PHE A 96 -19.38 -12.06 6.52
N GLU A 97 -20.04 -12.03 7.67
CA GLU A 97 -19.37 -11.89 8.95
C GLU A 97 -18.51 -13.13 9.31
N LEU A 98 -18.96 -14.34 8.93
CA LEU A 98 -18.18 -15.58 9.07
C LEU A 98 -16.89 -15.50 8.21
N GLY A 99 -16.98 -14.96 7.01
CA GLY A 99 -15.82 -14.70 6.16
C GLY A 99 -14.78 -13.80 6.85
N LYS A 100 -15.22 -12.71 7.49
CA LYS A 100 -14.35 -11.83 8.28
C LYS A 100 -13.71 -12.56 9.47
N ASP A 101 -14.47 -13.42 10.15
CA ASP A 101 -13.96 -14.20 11.29
C ASP A 101 -12.88 -15.18 10.82
N TYR A 102 -13.11 -15.90 9.71
CA TYR A 102 -12.12 -16.79 9.11
C TYR A 102 -10.86 -16.04 8.63
N LYS A 103 -11.03 -14.87 7.96
CA LYS A 103 -9.92 -14.02 7.52
C LYS A 103 -9.02 -13.63 8.71
N ARG A 104 -9.63 -13.23 9.83
CA ARG A 104 -8.92 -12.86 11.04
C ARG A 104 -8.24 -14.05 11.73
N ALA A 105 -8.82 -15.23 11.62
CA ALA A 105 -8.26 -16.49 12.13
C ALA A 105 -7.16 -17.08 11.22
N GLY A 106 -6.94 -16.50 10.01
CA GLY A 106 -5.94 -16.97 9.04
C GLY A 106 -6.43 -18.10 8.12
N PHE A 107 -7.70 -18.49 8.20
CA PHE A 107 -8.29 -19.53 7.34
C PHE A 107 -8.77 -18.93 6.01
N MET A 108 -7.81 -18.62 5.11
CA MET A 108 -8.10 -17.86 3.88
C MET A 108 -9.06 -18.58 2.95
N ASP A 109 -8.89 -19.89 2.72
CA ASP A 109 -9.78 -20.68 1.85
C ASP A 109 -11.23 -20.69 2.37
N ARG A 110 -11.42 -20.92 3.67
CA ARG A 110 -12.75 -20.87 4.29
C ARG A 110 -13.37 -19.48 4.23
N SER A 111 -12.53 -18.45 4.32
CA SER A 111 -12.96 -17.06 4.19
C SER A 111 -13.46 -16.77 2.78
N LEU A 112 -12.74 -17.21 1.74
CA LEU A 112 -13.16 -17.11 0.34
C LEU A 112 -14.51 -17.79 0.13
N ASP A 113 -14.68 -19.05 0.59
CA ASP A 113 -15.93 -19.79 0.49
C ASP A 113 -17.10 -19.06 1.16
N ALA A 114 -16.86 -18.50 2.34
CA ALA A 114 -17.90 -17.78 3.07
C ALA A 114 -18.33 -16.50 2.34
N PHE A 115 -17.36 -15.70 1.83
CA PHE A 115 -17.69 -14.50 1.05
C PHE A 115 -18.32 -14.85 -0.31
N ALA A 116 -17.90 -15.93 -0.97
CA ALA A 116 -18.53 -16.40 -2.21
C ALA A 116 -20.01 -16.75 -1.97
N LYS A 117 -20.34 -17.48 -0.90
CA LYS A 117 -21.72 -17.77 -0.50
C LYS A 117 -22.52 -16.52 -0.15
N ALA A 118 -21.90 -15.53 0.51
CA ALA A 118 -22.56 -14.25 0.74
C ALA A 118 -22.89 -13.55 -0.59
N ARG A 119 -21.94 -13.54 -1.55
CA ARG A 119 -22.12 -12.96 -2.89
C ARG A 119 -23.22 -13.63 -3.69
N GLU A 120 -23.31 -14.98 -3.62
CA GLU A 120 -24.39 -15.75 -4.31
C GLU A 120 -25.78 -15.31 -3.84
N MET A 121 -25.91 -14.86 -2.59
CA MET A 121 -27.18 -14.45 -1.98
C MET A 121 -27.50 -12.98 -2.16
N CYS A 122 -26.49 -12.08 -2.08
CA CYS A 122 -26.66 -10.61 -2.12
C CYS A 122 -26.30 -10.02 -3.48
N GLY A 123 -25.67 -10.79 -4.40
CA GLY A 123 -25.09 -10.26 -5.64
C GLY A 123 -23.76 -9.54 -5.40
N ASP A 124 -23.43 -8.63 -6.31
CA ASP A 124 -22.15 -7.89 -6.31
C ASP A 124 -22.18 -6.70 -5.32
N ASP A 125 -22.28 -7.03 -4.03
CA ASP A 125 -22.15 -6.04 -2.97
C ASP A 125 -20.70 -5.50 -2.90
N PRO A 126 -20.50 -4.17 -2.84
CA PRO A 126 -19.16 -3.57 -2.84
C PRO A 126 -18.27 -4.00 -1.66
N GLU A 127 -18.84 -4.27 -0.48
CA GLU A 127 -18.06 -4.73 0.66
C GLU A 127 -17.58 -6.18 0.46
N ILE A 128 -18.46 -7.04 -0.05
CA ILE A 128 -18.14 -8.44 -0.37
C ILE A 128 -17.05 -8.50 -1.45
N LEU A 129 -17.21 -7.74 -2.54
CA LEU A 129 -16.22 -7.69 -3.63
C LEU A 129 -14.86 -7.20 -3.14
N ARG A 130 -14.83 -6.21 -2.24
CA ARG A 130 -13.58 -5.71 -1.65
C ARG A 130 -12.89 -6.77 -0.81
N GLU A 131 -13.63 -7.49 0.03
CA GLU A 131 -13.09 -8.57 0.86
C GLU A 131 -12.57 -9.74 0.00
N LEU A 132 -13.30 -10.12 -1.05
CA LEU A 132 -12.86 -11.14 -2.01
C LEU A 132 -11.58 -10.72 -2.75
N GLY A 133 -11.52 -9.47 -3.21
CA GLY A 133 -10.33 -8.92 -3.86
C GLY A 133 -9.10 -8.90 -2.94
N ASP A 134 -9.29 -8.52 -1.68
CA ASP A 134 -8.25 -8.49 -0.65
C ASP A 134 -7.69 -9.90 -0.35
N ILE A 135 -8.57 -10.91 -0.26
CA ILE A 135 -8.14 -12.28 -0.01
C ILE A 135 -7.45 -12.87 -1.24
N ALA A 136 -8.01 -12.67 -2.44
CA ALA A 136 -7.38 -13.11 -3.67
C ALA A 136 -5.95 -12.54 -3.80
N ALA A 137 -5.77 -11.26 -3.46
CA ALA A 137 -4.46 -10.63 -3.42
C ALA A 137 -3.50 -11.26 -2.39
N ARG A 138 -3.99 -11.61 -1.21
CA ARG A 138 -3.19 -12.26 -0.14
C ARG A 138 -2.77 -13.68 -0.49
N VAL A 139 -3.62 -14.41 -1.21
CA VAL A 139 -3.32 -15.76 -1.70
C VAL A 139 -2.38 -15.72 -2.92
N GLY A 140 -2.19 -14.53 -3.53
CA GLY A 140 -1.34 -14.34 -4.69
C GLY A 140 -2.06 -14.51 -6.03
N ASP A 141 -3.39 -14.67 -6.03
CA ASP A 141 -4.19 -14.66 -7.25
C ASP A 141 -4.50 -13.22 -7.68
N PHE A 142 -3.47 -12.56 -8.23
CA PHE A 142 -3.56 -11.16 -8.64
C PHE A 142 -4.52 -10.95 -9.81
N LEU A 143 -4.70 -11.95 -10.68
CA LEU A 143 -5.64 -11.84 -11.78
C LEU A 143 -7.08 -11.79 -11.26
N LEU A 144 -7.44 -12.70 -10.36
CA LEU A 144 -8.74 -12.72 -9.70
C LEU A 144 -8.97 -11.45 -8.87
N ALA A 145 -7.96 -10.99 -8.12
CA ALA A 145 -8.03 -9.71 -7.41
C ALA A 145 -8.36 -8.55 -8.35
N SER A 146 -7.68 -8.47 -9.51
CA SER A 146 -7.94 -7.42 -10.51
C SER A 146 -9.36 -7.46 -11.06
N GLN A 147 -9.97 -8.65 -11.19
CA GLN A 147 -11.35 -8.81 -11.65
C GLN A 147 -12.36 -8.28 -10.62
N TYR A 148 -12.15 -8.57 -9.34
CA TYR A 148 -13.00 -8.02 -8.27
C TYR A 148 -12.91 -6.49 -8.19
N TYR A 149 -11.71 -5.90 -8.33
CA TYR A 149 -11.56 -4.45 -8.35
C TYR A 149 -12.09 -3.81 -9.64
N ALA A 150 -12.12 -4.56 -10.77
CA ALA A 150 -12.83 -4.12 -11.97
C ALA A 150 -14.35 -4.05 -11.75
N ALA A 151 -14.95 -5.06 -11.10
CA ALA A 151 -16.36 -5.06 -10.73
C ALA A 151 -16.70 -3.90 -9.76
N LEU A 152 -15.77 -3.55 -8.85
CA LEU A 152 -15.87 -2.38 -7.98
C LEU A 152 -15.74 -1.04 -8.72
N LYS A 153 -15.42 -1.03 -10.01
CA LYS A 153 -15.09 0.17 -10.79
C LYS A 153 -13.98 1.01 -10.15
N TYR A 154 -12.97 0.34 -9.63
CA TYR A 154 -11.82 0.97 -8.97
C TYR A 154 -10.54 0.74 -9.80
N PRO A 155 -10.30 1.57 -10.84
CA PRO A 155 -9.27 1.33 -11.87
C PRO A 155 -7.85 1.33 -11.30
N LEU A 156 -7.58 2.13 -10.26
CA LEU A 156 -6.25 2.20 -9.65
C LEU A 156 -5.85 0.84 -9.05
N ALA A 157 -6.71 0.26 -8.20
CA ALA A 157 -6.45 -1.05 -7.60
C ALA A 157 -6.44 -2.18 -8.65
N GLN A 158 -7.36 -2.10 -9.65
CA GLN A 158 -7.36 -3.03 -10.76
C GLN A 158 -6.02 -3.02 -11.51
N ALA A 159 -5.50 -1.85 -11.85
CA ALA A 159 -4.22 -1.70 -12.54
C ALA A 159 -3.06 -2.23 -11.69
N HIS A 160 -3.03 -1.93 -10.40
CA HIS A 160 -2.01 -2.44 -9.47
C HIS A 160 -1.91 -3.97 -9.51
N TYR A 161 -3.04 -4.67 -9.37
CA TYR A 161 -3.02 -6.14 -9.38
C TYR A 161 -2.71 -6.72 -10.77
N LEU A 162 -3.07 -6.02 -11.87
CA LEU A 162 -2.61 -6.41 -13.20
C LEU A 162 -1.10 -6.24 -13.37
N VAL A 163 -0.49 -5.23 -12.77
CA VAL A 163 0.98 -5.05 -12.76
C VAL A 163 1.65 -6.17 -11.96
N LEU A 164 1.14 -6.49 -10.76
CA LEU A 164 1.67 -7.62 -9.97
C LEU A 164 1.54 -8.95 -10.70
N TYR A 165 0.43 -9.16 -11.41
CA TYR A 165 0.23 -10.33 -12.24
C TYR A 165 1.25 -10.37 -13.39
N ALA A 166 1.46 -9.25 -14.09
CA ALA A 166 2.47 -9.14 -15.15
C ALA A 166 3.90 -9.38 -14.63
N HIS A 167 4.23 -8.84 -13.47
CA HIS A 167 5.55 -9.01 -12.83
C HIS A 167 5.89 -10.49 -12.55
N ALA A 168 4.88 -11.34 -12.31
CA ALA A 168 5.10 -12.76 -12.08
C ALA A 168 5.65 -13.50 -13.33
N PHE A 169 5.39 -12.98 -14.55
CA PHE A 169 5.97 -13.51 -15.79
C PHE A 169 7.44 -13.12 -15.92
N PHE A 170 7.78 -11.87 -15.60
CA PHE A 170 9.15 -11.37 -15.74
C PHE A 170 10.09 -11.93 -14.66
N SER A 171 9.56 -12.26 -13.48
CA SER A 171 10.34 -12.85 -12.39
C SER A 171 10.56 -14.36 -12.50
N GLY A 172 10.20 -15.00 -13.62
CA GLY A 172 10.36 -16.44 -13.86
C GLY A 172 9.51 -17.34 -12.95
N LYS A 173 8.53 -16.76 -12.24
CA LYS A 173 7.61 -17.53 -11.40
C LYS A 173 6.53 -18.27 -12.18
N ARG A 174 6.41 -18.01 -13.48
CA ARG A 174 5.50 -18.67 -14.41
C ARG A 174 6.27 -19.19 -15.62
N GLU A 175 5.89 -20.37 -16.08
CA GLU A 175 6.48 -21.02 -17.25
C GLU A 175 6.00 -20.42 -18.60
N GLU A 176 5.06 -19.47 -18.56
CA GLU A 176 4.48 -18.81 -19.72
C GLU A 176 5.43 -17.70 -20.25
N LYS A 177 5.27 -17.33 -21.53
CA LYS A 177 6.20 -16.42 -22.22
C LYS A 177 6.16 -14.99 -21.65
N GLU A 178 7.32 -14.32 -21.60
CA GLU A 178 7.44 -12.90 -21.21
C GLU A 178 6.54 -11.95 -22.01
N GLU A 179 6.26 -12.28 -23.29
CA GLU A 179 5.32 -11.52 -24.15
C GLU A 179 3.93 -11.37 -23.54
N ASP A 180 3.47 -12.35 -22.78
CA ASP A 180 2.18 -12.29 -22.09
C ASP A 180 2.21 -11.32 -20.92
N GLY A 181 3.33 -11.22 -20.22
CA GLY A 181 3.54 -10.20 -19.19
C GLY A 181 3.43 -8.77 -19.76
N ALA A 182 4.03 -8.52 -20.93
CA ALA A 182 3.97 -7.22 -21.60
C ALA A 182 2.54 -6.83 -22.03
N LYS A 183 1.70 -7.81 -22.43
CA LYS A 183 0.27 -7.59 -22.74
C LYS A 183 -0.51 -7.17 -21.49
N TRP A 184 -0.31 -7.87 -20.36
CA TRP A 184 -0.97 -7.56 -19.10
C TRP A 184 -0.55 -6.20 -18.55
N LEU A 185 0.72 -5.86 -18.65
CA LEU A 185 1.23 -4.53 -18.28
C LEU A 185 0.63 -3.43 -19.14
N SER A 186 0.49 -3.68 -20.45
CA SER A 186 -0.20 -2.76 -21.38
C SER A 186 -1.67 -2.58 -21.01
N LYS A 187 -2.34 -3.66 -20.60
CA LYS A 187 -3.73 -3.61 -20.12
C LYS A 187 -3.85 -2.80 -18.82
N ALA A 188 -2.92 -2.97 -17.88
CA ALA A 188 -2.88 -2.20 -16.64
C ALA A 188 -2.81 -0.69 -16.91
N LEU A 189 -1.88 -0.26 -17.78
CA LEU A 189 -1.70 1.14 -18.15
C LEU A 189 -2.87 1.71 -18.99
N LYS A 190 -3.62 0.87 -19.72
CA LYS A 190 -4.87 1.30 -20.37
C LYS A 190 -5.99 1.52 -19.36
N VAL A 191 -6.07 0.67 -18.33
CA VAL A 191 -7.08 0.78 -17.25
C VAL A 191 -6.83 2.02 -16.40
N TYR A 192 -5.56 2.25 -16.01
CA TYR A 192 -5.17 3.40 -15.23
C TYR A 192 -3.82 3.97 -15.71
N PRO A 193 -3.83 4.99 -16.58
CA PRO A 193 -2.60 5.58 -17.11
C PRO A 193 -1.68 6.18 -16.04
N GLY A 194 -2.22 6.62 -14.91
CA GLY A 194 -1.48 7.15 -13.75
C GLY A 194 -0.83 6.08 -12.85
N SER A 195 -0.74 4.81 -13.30
CA SER A 195 -0.12 3.74 -12.49
C SER A 195 1.40 3.94 -12.42
N VAL A 196 1.87 4.35 -11.24
CA VAL A 196 3.30 4.52 -10.96
C VAL A 196 4.03 3.19 -11.11
N GLU A 197 3.46 2.12 -10.57
CA GLU A 197 4.00 0.76 -10.62
C GLU A 197 4.10 0.25 -12.07
N GLY A 198 3.08 0.53 -12.86
CA GLY A 198 3.04 0.11 -14.26
C GLY A 198 4.10 0.78 -15.12
N TRP A 199 4.34 2.07 -14.92
CA TRP A 199 5.43 2.79 -15.60
C TRP A 199 6.79 2.35 -15.07
N LEU A 200 6.95 2.18 -13.76
CA LEU A 200 8.19 1.71 -13.17
C LEU A 200 8.58 0.34 -13.74
N GLU A 201 7.64 -0.60 -13.82
CA GLU A 201 7.88 -1.94 -14.39
C GLU A 201 8.35 -1.85 -15.86
N ARG A 202 7.75 -0.95 -16.66
CA ARG A 202 8.20 -0.72 -18.04
C ARG A 202 9.60 -0.13 -18.14
N ILE A 203 9.90 0.80 -17.25
CA ILE A 203 11.20 1.47 -17.18
C ILE A 203 12.28 0.48 -16.78
N THR A 204 12.02 -0.33 -15.74
CA THR A 204 13.00 -1.32 -15.26
C THR A 204 13.23 -2.43 -16.27
N GLN A 205 12.21 -2.92 -16.99
CA GLN A 205 12.40 -3.88 -18.09
C GLN A 205 13.25 -3.30 -19.23
N ALA A 206 12.98 -2.05 -19.66
CA ALA A 206 13.79 -1.42 -20.68
C ALA A 206 15.23 -1.19 -20.22
N TYR A 207 15.42 -0.93 -18.92
CA TYR A 207 16.74 -0.81 -18.29
C TYR A 207 17.49 -2.15 -18.30
N GLU A 208 16.85 -3.27 -17.90
CA GLU A 208 17.44 -4.61 -17.92
C GLU A 208 17.82 -5.08 -19.32
N GLN A 209 17.03 -4.70 -20.32
CA GLN A 209 17.28 -5.02 -21.73
C GLN A 209 18.24 -4.05 -22.40
N GLU A 210 18.77 -3.06 -21.67
CA GLU A 210 19.62 -1.98 -22.20
C GLU A 210 18.99 -1.25 -23.41
N ASN A 211 17.65 -1.25 -23.47
CA ASN A 211 16.90 -0.56 -24.52
C ASN A 211 16.63 0.89 -24.13
N TRP A 212 17.65 1.72 -24.28
CA TRP A 212 17.64 3.11 -23.82
C TRP A 212 16.60 3.99 -24.52
N ASN A 213 16.27 3.71 -25.78
CA ASN A 213 15.21 4.43 -26.49
C ASN A 213 13.81 4.15 -25.88
N SER A 214 13.56 2.90 -25.52
CA SER A 214 12.32 2.52 -24.83
C SER A 214 12.31 3.04 -23.40
N PHE A 215 13.43 3.02 -22.71
CA PHE A 215 13.62 3.57 -21.37
C PHE A 215 13.23 5.06 -21.33
N GLU A 216 13.84 5.88 -22.19
CA GLU A 216 13.54 7.32 -22.31
C GLU A 216 12.05 7.57 -22.60
N LYS A 217 11.51 6.85 -23.60
CA LYS A 217 10.10 6.94 -23.98
C LYS A 217 9.16 6.62 -22.82
N TYR A 218 9.46 5.57 -22.03
CA TYR A 218 8.60 5.15 -20.91
C TYR A 218 8.74 6.09 -19.72
N LEU A 219 9.94 6.60 -19.44
CA LEU A 219 10.17 7.59 -18.40
C LEU A 219 9.39 8.88 -18.69
N LYS A 220 9.49 9.41 -19.91
CA LYS A 220 8.76 10.61 -20.36
C LYS A 220 7.25 10.41 -20.24
N LYS A 221 6.70 9.29 -20.76
CA LYS A 221 5.28 8.97 -20.64
C LYS A 221 4.84 8.78 -19.20
N GLY A 222 5.68 8.19 -18.36
CA GLY A 222 5.43 8.07 -16.93
C GLY A 222 5.24 9.45 -16.29
N PHE A 223 6.14 10.38 -16.53
CA PHE A 223 6.04 11.75 -16.00
C PHE A 223 4.82 12.53 -16.53
N GLU A 224 4.42 12.28 -17.79
CA GLU A 224 3.21 12.89 -18.39
C GLU A 224 1.90 12.43 -17.76
N ASN A 225 1.83 11.15 -17.35
CA ASN A 225 0.58 10.52 -16.91
C ASN A 225 0.43 10.40 -15.39
N ILE A 226 1.52 10.41 -14.63
CA ILE A 226 1.52 10.27 -13.18
C ILE A 226 1.29 11.63 -12.51
N ASP A 227 0.59 11.62 -11.38
CA ASP A 227 0.45 12.81 -10.53
C ASP A 227 1.82 13.40 -10.16
N GLU A 228 1.95 14.72 -10.24
CA GLU A 228 3.20 15.44 -9.98
C GLU A 228 3.83 15.07 -8.65
N ASN A 229 3.00 14.91 -7.61
CA ASN A 229 3.44 14.54 -6.27
C ASN A 229 4.00 13.12 -6.17
N LEU A 230 3.82 12.28 -7.20
CA LEU A 230 4.27 10.89 -7.25
C LEU A 230 5.42 10.66 -8.25
N ARG A 231 5.82 11.68 -9.03
CA ARG A 231 6.94 11.57 -10.01
C ARG A 231 8.22 11.09 -9.35
N PHE A 232 8.52 11.56 -8.14
CA PHE A 232 9.70 11.13 -7.40
C PHE A 232 9.73 9.62 -7.13
N VAL A 233 8.57 8.96 -7.07
CA VAL A 233 8.49 7.51 -6.81
C VAL A 233 9.07 6.71 -7.97
N LEU A 234 8.93 7.21 -9.23
CA LEU A 234 9.59 6.58 -10.38
C LEU A 234 11.11 6.65 -10.28
N LEU A 235 11.64 7.81 -9.90
CA LEU A 235 13.08 8.02 -9.80
C LEU A 235 13.67 7.22 -8.62
N GLU A 236 13.03 7.26 -7.47
CA GLU A 236 13.42 6.44 -6.32
C GLU A 236 13.35 4.94 -6.65
N GLY A 237 12.27 4.50 -7.32
CA GLY A 237 12.11 3.11 -7.74
C GLY A 237 13.21 2.66 -8.71
N LEU A 238 13.57 3.51 -9.68
CA LEU A 238 14.67 3.26 -10.62
C LEU A 238 16.01 3.13 -9.88
N ILE A 239 16.30 4.07 -8.97
CA ILE A 239 17.53 4.07 -8.18
C ILE A 239 17.61 2.81 -7.31
N GLN A 240 16.53 2.46 -6.61
CA GLN A 240 16.49 1.25 -5.79
C GLN A 240 16.64 -0.03 -6.62
N PHE A 241 16.07 -0.05 -7.82
CA PHE A 241 16.22 -1.16 -8.75
C PHE A 241 17.68 -1.30 -9.22
N ALA A 242 18.30 -0.21 -9.68
CA ALA A 242 19.69 -0.20 -10.10
C ALA A 242 20.65 -0.60 -8.97
N GLN A 243 20.42 -0.13 -7.74
CA GLN A 243 21.20 -0.53 -6.56
C GLN A 243 21.14 -2.03 -6.28
N LYS A 244 19.96 -2.67 -6.48
CA LYS A 244 19.82 -4.13 -6.30
C LYS A 244 20.52 -4.93 -7.39
N GLN A 245 20.59 -4.41 -8.60
CA GLN A 245 21.29 -5.06 -9.72
C GLN A 245 22.80 -4.90 -9.63
N SER A 246 23.28 -3.83 -9.01
CA SER A 246 24.71 -3.58 -8.85
C SER A 246 25.28 -4.48 -7.75
N LEU A 247 26.24 -5.33 -8.12
CA LEU A 247 27.03 -6.15 -7.19
C LEU A 247 28.19 -5.38 -6.54
N LYS A 248 28.35 -4.09 -6.85
CA LYS A 248 29.47 -3.26 -6.39
C LYS A 248 29.05 -2.45 -5.17
N ASP A 249 29.80 -2.58 -4.08
CA ASP A 249 29.62 -1.76 -2.88
C ASP A 249 30.10 -0.32 -3.06
N THR A 250 30.94 -0.05 -4.06
CA THR A 250 31.55 1.26 -4.33
C THR A 250 31.48 1.58 -5.83
N GLY A 251 31.01 2.79 -6.14
CA GLY A 251 30.94 3.31 -7.51
C GLY A 251 29.53 3.53 -8.05
N PRO A 252 29.42 3.94 -9.32
CA PRO A 252 28.13 4.16 -9.95
C PRO A 252 27.32 2.85 -10.02
N TYR A 253 26.11 2.89 -9.48
CA TYR A 253 25.15 1.77 -9.52
C TYR A 253 24.09 1.95 -10.61
N VAL A 254 23.84 3.20 -11.05
CA VAL A 254 22.97 3.47 -12.19
C VAL A 254 23.82 3.50 -13.45
N HIS A 255 23.36 2.84 -14.51
CA HIS A 255 24.05 2.81 -15.79
C HIS A 255 24.21 4.23 -16.37
N PRO A 256 25.42 4.63 -16.86
CA PRO A 256 25.66 5.99 -17.36
C PRO A 256 24.68 6.44 -18.46
N GLU A 257 24.35 5.53 -19.40
CA GLU A 257 23.40 5.81 -20.48
C GLU A 257 21.99 6.07 -19.94
N ALA A 258 21.57 5.34 -18.88
CA ALA A 258 20.29 5.61 -18.22
C ALA A 258 20.26 7.00 -17.58
N CYS A 259 21.36 7.43 -16.95
CA CYS A 259 21.48 8.78 -16.42
C CYS A 259 21.42 9.83 -17.54
N ALA A 260 22.17 9.63 -18.62
CA ALA A 260 22.21 10.53 -19.76
C ALA A 260 20.83 10.72 -20.43
N ARG A 261 19.99 9.68 -20.42
CA ARG A 261 18.62 9.76 -20.94
C ARG A 261 17.60 10.28 -19.92
N ALA A 262 17.80 10.02 -18.63
CA ALA A 262 16.87 10.45 -17.58
C ALA A 262 16.96 11.95 -17.31
N ILE A 263 18.16 12.54 -17.32
CA ILE A 263 18.37 13.96 -17.00
C ILE A 263 17.58 14.89 -17.94
N PRO A 264 17.67 14.78 -19.29
CA PRO A 264 16.86 15.60 -20.19
C PRO A 264 15.35 15.38 -20.03
N CYS A 265 14.92 14.14 -19.69
CA CYS A 265 13.52 13.87 -19.37
C CYS A 265 13.07 14.63 -18.14
N ILE A 266 13.89 14.70 -17.09
CA ILE A 266 13.57 15.44 -15.87
C ILE A 266 13.50 16.93 -16.16
N GLU A 267 14.47 17.49 -16.92
CA GLU A 267 14.53 18.89 -17.28
C GLU A 267 13.34 19.39 -18.12
N ALA A 268 12.73 18.49 -18.88
CA ALA A 268 11.56 18.81 -19.71
C ALA A 268 10.28 19.11 -18.91
N PHE A 269 10.27 18.81 -17.60
CA PHE A 269 9.11 19.03 -16.73
C PHE A 269 9.35 20.19 -15.75
N PRO A 270 8.28 20.81 -15.21
CA PRO A 270 8.42 21.81 -14.17
C PRO A 270 9.20 21.26 -12.98
N GLN A 271 10.29 21.94 -12.63
CA GLN A 271 11.20 21.49 -11.60
C GLN A 271 10.65 21.79 -10.20
N ASP A 272 10.65 20.78 -9.36
CA ASP A 272 10.35 20.88 -7.95
C ASP A 272 11.53 20.42 -7.09
N LEU A 273 11.39 20.55 -5.78
CA LEU A 273 12.41 20.16 -4.81
C LEU A 273 12.88 18.72 -4.99
N LEU A 274 11.95 17.78 -5.24
CA LEU A 274 12.27 16.35 -5.32
C LEU A 274 12.87 15.99 -6.68
N LEU A 275 12.45 16.64 -7.78
CA LEU A 275 13.06 16.44 -9.08
C LEU A 275 14.50 16.95 -9.10
N TYR A 276 14.80 18.10 -8.49
CA TYR A 276 16.18 18.55 -8.30
C TYR A 276 17.00 17.57 -7.46
N TYR A 277 16.43 17.09 -6.34
CA TYR A 277 17.11 16.12 -5.48
C TYR A 277 17.43 14.81 -6.20
N TYR A 278 16.44 14.17 -6.82
CA TYR A 278 16.65 12.89 -7.52
C TYR A 278 17.48 13.05 -8.79
N GLY A 279 17.32 14.15 -9.50
CA GLY A 279 18.15 14.49 -10.66
C GLY A 279 19.61 14.69 -10.27
N SER A 280 19.89 15.37 -9.15
CA SER A 280 21.26 15.50 -8.64
C SER A 280 21.89 14.16 -8.27
N LEU A 281 21.11 13.22 -7.70
CA LEU A 281 21.60 11.86 -7.42
C LEU A 281 21.99 11.13 -8.73
N LEU A 282 21.20 11.27 -9.81
CA LEU A 282 21.51 10.69 -11.10
C LEU A 282 22.73 11.36 -11.75
N LEU A 283 22.90 12.69 -11.63
CA LEU A 283 24.08 13.41 -12.10
C LEU A 283 25.35 12.94 -11.40
N VAL A 284 25.30 12.72 -10.08
CA VAL A 284 26.43 12.14 -9.33
C VAL A 284 26.79 10.75 -9.86
N GLN A 285 25.79 9.93 -10.20
CA GLN A 285 26.04 8.60 -10.80
C GLN A 285 26.63 8.69 -12.22
N ALA A 286 26.35 9.76 -12.95
CA ALA A 286 26.94 10.02 -14.26
C ALA A 286 28.33 10.65 -14.19
N ASN A 287 28.88 10.89 -12.99
CA ASN A 287 30.12 11.65 -12.72
C ASN A 287 30.03 13.15 -13.11
N GLU A 288 28.82 13.68 -13.28
CA GLU A 288 28.56 15.11 -13.55
C GLU A 288 28.41 15.89 -12.23
N THR A 289 29.47 15.88 -11.43
CA THR A 289 29.45 16.42 -10.05
C THR A 289 29.18 17.93 -9.98
N GLU A 290 29.73 18.71 -10.92
CA GLU A 290 29.50 20.16 -11.00
C GLU A 290 28.02 20.48 -11.26
N GLN A 291 27.40 19.79 -12.22
CA GLN A 291 25.99 19.98 -12.51
C GLN A 291 25.09 19.49 -11.36
N ALA A 292 25.48 18.39 -10.71
CA ALA A 292 24.80 17.90 -9.51
C ALA A 292 24.80 18.96 -8.40
N GLN A 293 25.92 19.62 -8.16
CA GLN A 293 26.04 20.67 -7.17
C GLN A 293 25.11 21.86 -7.47
N ILE A 294 25.07 22.30 -8.73
CA ILE A 294 24.15 23.37 -9.18
C ILE A 294 22.68 22.99 -8.88
N TRP A 295 22.29 21.74 -9.13
CA TRP A 295 20.94 21.28 -8.86
C TRP A 295 20.64 21.20 -7.36
N LEU A 296 21.59 20.77 -6.54
CA LEU A 296 21.46 20.78 -5.08
C LEU A 296 21.32 22.20 -4.53
N GLU A 297 22.08 23.16 -5.07
CA GLU A 297 21.98 24.59 -4.70
C GLU A 297 20.59 25.15 -5.05
N LYS A 298 20.10 24.90 -6.27
CA LYS A 298 18.73 25.29 -6.68
C LYS A 298 17.67 24.71 -5.76
N ALA A 299 17.83 23.45 -5.36
CA ALA A 299 16.90 22.81 -4.45
C ALA A 299 16.96 23.41 -3.03
N LEU A 300 18.14 23.80 -2.53
CA LEU A 300 18.29 24.53 -1.26
C LEU A 300 17.69 25.93 -1.32
N MET A 301 17.61 26.56 -2.50
CA MET A 301 16.89 27.83 -2.65
C MET A 301 15.38 27.65 -2.50
N LEU A 302 14.83 26.48 -2.88
CA LEU A 302 13.41 26.15 -2.70
C LEU A 302 13.06 25.80 -1.27
N ASP A 303 13.92 25.02 -0.61
CA ASP A 303 13.75 24.61 0.80
C ASP A 303 15.11 24.47 1.47
N PRO A 304 15.54 25.51 2.21
CA PRO A 304 16.85 25.52 2.90
C PRO A 304 16.97 24.44 3.97
N ASP A 305 15.86 23.97 4.53
CA ASP A 305 15.83 23.00 5.63
C ASP A 305 15.67 21.56 5.15
N PHE A 306 15.65 21.35 3.83
CA PHE A 306 15.52 20.00 3.27
C PHE A 306 16.77 19.16 3.56
N TRP A 307 16.71 18.39 4.61
CA TRP A 307 17.83 17.64 5.17
C TRP A 307 18.51 16.64 4.19
N PRO A 308 17.81 15.96 3.21
CA PRO A 308 18.48 15.03 2.30
C PRO A 308 19.49 15.74 1.41
N ILE A 309 19.17 16.94 0.92
CA ILE A 309 20.08 17.73 0.08
C ILE A 309 21.29 18.16 0.86
N ARG A 310 21.12 18.61 2.10
CA ARG A 310 22.25 18.99 2.94
C ARG A 310 23.23 17.83 3.19
N LEU A 311 22.71 16.59 3.31
CA LEU A 311 23.57 15.42 3.39
C LEU A 311 24.34 15.14 2.10
N GLU A 312 23.71 15.30 0.94
CA GLU A 312 24.39 15.11 -0.36
C GLU A 312 25.44 16.22 -0.61
N VAL A 313 25.13 17.47 -0.32
CA VAL A 313 26.12 18.56 -0.39
C VAL A 313 27.32 18.27 0.50
N LEU A 314 27.08 17.83 1.74
CA LEU A 314 28.15 17.46 2.65
C LEU A 314 28.99 16.29 2.11
N ARG A 315 28.34 15.29 1.52
CA ARG A 315 29.01 14.12 0.94
C ARG A 315 29.89 14.49 -0.27
N LEU A 316 29.40 15.39 -1.13
CA LEU A 316 30.15 15.85 -2.29
C LEU A 316 31.33 16.75 -1.92
N SER A 317 31.19 17.60 -0.89
CA SER A 317 32.25 18.50 -0.46
C SER A 317 33.33 17.82 0.39
N MET A 318 33.05 16.65 1.00
CA MET A 318 34.00 15.92 1.86
C MET A 318 35.36 15.62 1.21
N PRO A 319 35.46 15.15 -0.05
CA PRO A 319 36.73 14.83 -0.68
C PRO A 319 37.66 16.03 -0.84
N GLU A 320 37.09 17.23 -0.98
CA GLU A 320 37.80 18.49 -1.20
C GLU A 320 38.35 19.10 0.11
N GLN A 321 37.89 18.60 1.26
CA GLN A 321 38.26 19.12 2.56
C GLN A 321 39.41 18.32 3.18
N SER A 322 40.39 19.04 3.77
CA SER A 322 41.48 18.43 4.53
C SER A 322 40.98 17.99 5.92
N LEU A 323 40.23 16.93 5.99
CA LEU A 323 39.70 16.37 7.21
C LEU A 323 40.70 15.41 7.86
N SER A 324 40.79 15.42 9.22
CA SER A 324 41.54 14.37 9.90
C SER A 324 40.93 12.99 9.64
N PRO A 325 41.74 11.92 9.58
CA PRO A 325 41.23 10.57 9.30
C PRO A 325 40.11 10.13 10.26
N VAL A 326 40.26 10.47 11.54
CA VAL A 326 39.27 10.15 12.57
C VAL A 326 37.93 10.86 12.30
N PHE A 327 37.99 12.15 11.96
CA PHE A 327 36.79 12.94 11.69
C PHE A 327 36.07 12.44 10.41
N LYS A 328 36.84 12.09 9.38
CA LYS A 328 36.32 11.54 8.15
C LYS A 328 35.50 10.26 8.40
N VAL A 329 36.07 9.30 9.16
CA VAL A 329 35.40 8.04 9.52
C VAL A 329 34.08 8.29 10.30
N GLN A 330 34.12 9.25 11.26
CA GLN A 330 32.90 9.59 12.01
C GLN A 330 31.83 10.23 11.12
N LEU A 331 32.23 11.10 10.22
CA LEU A 331 31.32 11.77 9.31
C LEU A 331 30.68 10.76 8.32
N GLU A 332 31.47 9.86 7.75
CA GLU A 332 30.99 8.75 6.91
C GLU A 332 29.98 7.85 7.66
N PHE A 333 30.27 7.56 8.94
CA PHE A 333 29.33 6.80 9.78
C PHE A 333 27.98 7.53 9.93
N PHE A 334 27.99 8.84 10.23
CA PHE A 334 26.75 9.63 10.37
C PHE A 334 26.00 9.76 9.04
N LEU A 335 26.70 9.98 7.93
CA LEU A 335 26.08 10.05 6.59
C LEU A 335 25.40 8.73 6.23
N THR A 336 26.08 7.60 6.45
CA THR A 336 25.52 6.27 6.22
C THR A 336 24.30 5.99 7.11
N ARG A 337 24.36 6.43 8.38
CA ARG A 337 23.25 6.26 9.31
C ARG A 337 22.05 7.13 8.95
N ALA A 338 22.29 8.35 8.49
CA ALA A 338 21.24 9.26 8.03
C ALA A 338 20.48 8.75 6.79
N GLN A 339 21.12 7.97 5.93
CA GLN A 339 20.45 7.33 4.79
C GLN A 339 19.36 6.32 5.20
N ARG A 340 19.44 5.76 6.43
CA ARG A 340 18.46 4.81 6.99
C ARG A 340 17.25 5.48 7.64
N VAL A 341 17.10 6.78 7.50
CA VAL A 341 15.93 7.48 8.02
C VAL A 341 14.70 7.14 7.20
N LYS A 342 13.56 6.95 7.87
CA LYS A 342 12.28 6.70 7.22
C LYS A 342 11.86 7.93 6.41
N ARG A 343 12.17 7.92 5.11
CA ARG A 343 11.98 9.06 4.19
C ARG A 343 10.56 9.21 3.67
N PHE A 344 9.75 8.14 3.74
CA PHE A 344 8.39 8.13 3.18
C PHE A 344 7.35 8.13 4.29
N VAL A 345 6.28 8.86 4.07
CA VAL A 345 5.15 8.98 4.99
C VAL A 345 3.83 8.81 4.23
N CYS A 346 2.87 8.15 4.86
CA CYS A 346 1.51 8.08 4.34
C CYS A 346 0.78 9.40 4.65
N SER A 347 0.28 10.08 3.62
CA SER A 347 -0.46 11.34 3.78
C SER A 347 -1.78 11.21 4.54
N HIS A 348 -2.33 9.98 4.63
CA HIS A 348 -3.61 9.72 5.29
C HIS A 348 -3.45 9.36 6.79
N CYS A 349 -2.52 8.47 7.14
CA CYS A 349 -2.40 7.96 8.53
C CYS A 349 -1.06 8.26 9.20
N GLY A 350 -0.15 8.99 8.55
CA GLY A 350 1.14 9.36 9.11
C GLY A 350 2.14 8.21 9.29
N LEU A 351 1.88 7.00 8.75
CA LEU A 351 2.82 5.88 8.85
C LEU A 351 4.12 6.22 8.14
N LYS A 352 5.22 6.18 8.85
CA LYS A 352 6.58 6.46 8.33
C LYS A 352 7.29 5.17 7.93
N ARG A 353 7.85 5.12 6.72
CA ARG A 353 8.59 3.97 6.18
C ARG A 353 9.89 4.38 5.48
N GLU A 354 10.82 3.44 5.43
CA GLU A 354 12.06 3.55 4.65
C GLU A 354 11.83 3.11 3.20
N GLN A 355 10.98 2.10 2.99
CA GLN A 355 10.70 1.52 1.68
C GLN A 355 9.49 2.19 1.02
N LEU A 356 9.51 2.24 -0.32
CA LEU A 356 8.36 2.65 -1.13
C LEU A 356 7.15 1.76 -0.86
N PHE A 357 5.97 2.36 -0.96
CA PHE A 357 4.70 1.63 -0.90
C PHE A 357 3.68 2.30 -1.83
N TYR A 358 2.91 1.50 -2.53
CA TYR A 358 1.81 1.97 -3.40
C TYR A 358 0.47 1.89 -2.66
N VAL A 359 0.36 0.94 -1.75
CA VAL A 359 -0.75 0.80 -0.81
C VAL A 359 -0.21 0.94 0.60
N CYS A 360 -0.79 1.81 1.41
CA CYS A 360 -0.36 1.97 2.79
C CYS A 360 -0.68 0.69 3.60
N PRO A 361 0.32 0.03 4.23
CA PRO A 361 0.07 -1.22 4.94
C PRO A 361 -0.77 -1.05 6.23
N ARG A 362 -0.93 0.19 6.73
CA ARG A 362 -1.74 0.47 7.92
C ARG A 362 -3.18 0.81 7.57
N CYS A 363 -3.40 1.81 6.70
CA CYS A 363 -4.74 2.33 6.40
C CYS A 363 -5.29 1.90 5.04
N GLN A 364 -4.54 1.11 4.27
CA GLN A 364 -4.89 0.58 2.95
C GLN A 364 -5.22 1.66 1.90
N THR A 365 -4.84 2.93 2.16
CA THR A 365 -5.01 4.01 1.19
C THR A 365 -4.00 3.87 0.06
N TRP A 366 -4.49 4.00 -1.17
CA TRP A 366 -3.70 3.89 -2.40
C TRP A 366 -2.98 5.19 -2.73
N HIS A 367 -1.77 5.11 -3.29
CA HIS A 367 -0.95 6.23 -3.75
C HIS A 367 -0.83 7.38 -2.73
N SER A 368 -0.87 7.03 -1.45
CA SER A 368 -0.80 7.98 -0.33
C SER A 368 0.62 8.26 0.16
N ILE A 369 1.62 7.78 -0.58
CA ILE A 369 3.02 8.00 -0.27
C ILE A 369 3.42 9.45 -0.54
N ARG A 370 4.13 10.06 0.41
CA ARG A 370 4.79 11.36 0.26
C ARG A 370 6.21 11.28 0.77
N PHE A 371 7.07 12.13 0.24
CA PHE A 371 8.40 12.32 0.79
C PHE A 371 8.33 13.18 2.06
N ARG A 372 9.03 12.77 3.10
CA ARG A 372 9.09 13.47 4.38
C ARG A 372 10.11 14.60 4.29
N LYS A 373 9.63 15.85 4.25
CA LYS A 373 10.47 17.04 4.06
C LYS A 373 11.22 17.41 5.35
N SER A 374 10.56 17.32 6.51
CA SER A 374 11.14 17.61 7.81
C SER A 374 11.35 16.35 8.65
N LEU A 375 12.38 16.32 9.48
CA LEU A 375 12.60 15.24 10.45
C LEU A 375 11.60 15.28 11.61
N ASN A 376 10.95 16.41 11.81
CA ASN A 376 9.94 16.62 12.85
C ASN A 376 8.52 16.20 12.41
N ASP A 377 8.31 15.96 11.11
CA ASP A 377 7.04 15.50 10.56
C ASP A 377 6.71 14.05 10.93
#